data_3b97ab7a9286ab706fef0ee3d7e84fe1
#
_entry.id   3b97ab7a9286ab706fef0ee3d7e84fe1
#
_cell.length_a   1.000
_cell.length_b   1.000
_cell.length_c   1.000
_cell.angle_alpha   90.00
_cell.angle_beta   90.00
_cell.angle_gamma   90.00
#
_symmetry.space_group_name_H-M   'P 1'
#
loop_
_entity.id
_entity.type
_entity.pdbx_description
1 polymer ?
#
loop_
_entity_poly.entity_id
_entity_poly.type
_entity_poly.pdbx_seq_one_letter_code
_entity_poly.pdbx_strand_id
1 'polypeptide(L)'
;GIVFSGFALYTVQGAPQVTKELIRENYISSQVVSDDQIPDDLKHAVVAMEDRRFYKHHGVDIKALVRSALNNLVTSSTQGGSTIDMQVSKNLLTSEDKTYKRKVLDMYNAIQMNKVMTKDEILCTYLNNIYLGKSAYGVAKGAKVYFNKDVSELNLAQCAMLAGITNNPYRFREHDQAKARQIQVLDDMLEQGYITKDEYQDAVDDPTLFASEID
;
A
#
# COMPACT_ATOMS: atom_id res chain seq x y z
N GLY A 1 -22.41 -22.11 0.71
CA GLY A 1 -22.50 -21.19 -0.48
C GLY A 1 -23.63 -20.17 -0.31
N ILE A 2 -24.86 -20.61 -0.10
CA ILE A 2 -26.05 -19.74 -0.06
C ILE A 2 -26.04 -18.77 1.13
N VAL A 3 -25.64 -19.23 2.32
CA VAL A 3 -25.58 -18.41 3.54
C VAL A 3 -24.53 -17.29 3.41
N PHE A 4 -23.36 -17.60 2.84
CA PHE A 4 -22.30 -16.61 2.62
C PHE A 4 -22.71 -15.55 1.58
N SER A 5 -23.38 -15.99 0.52
CA SER A 5 -23.92 -15.09 -0.51
C SER A 5 -24.99 -14.15 0.05
N GLY A 6 -25.88 -14.66 0.93
CA GLY A 6 -26.89 -13.83 1.60
C GLY A 6 -26.29 -12.80 2.55
N PHE A 7 -25.29 -13.18 3.33
CA PHE A 7 -24.56 -12.27 4.21
C PHE A 7 -23.85 -11.16 3.42
N ALA A 8 -23.16 -11.52 2.32
CA ALA A 8 -22.48 -10.56 1.48
C ALA A 8 -23.45 -9.55 0.84
N LEU A 9 -24.57 -10.03 0.29
CA LEU A 9 -25.61 -9.17 -0.27
C LEU A 9 -26.20 -8.21 0.77
N TYR A 10 -26.51 -8.70 1.97
CA TYR A 10 -27.01 -7.86 3.05
C TYR A 10 -26.00 -6.80 3.46
N THR A 11 -24.71 -7.17 3.51
CA THR A 11 -23.63 -6.27 3.93
C THR A 11 -23.43 -5.10 2.96
N VAL A 12 -23.58 -5.33 1.64
CA VAL A 12 -23.41 -4.27 0.63
C VAL A 12 -24.69 -3.51 0.33
N GLN A 13 -25.84 -3.98 0.84
CA GLN A 13 -27.10 -3.29 0.68
C GLN A 13 -27.08 -1.93 1.38
N GLY A 14 -27.32 -0.86 0.63
CA GLY A 14 -27.25 0.51 1.14
C GLY A 14 -25.84 1.09 1.24
N ALA A 15 -24.81 0.37 0.77
CA ALA A 15 -23.47 0.95 0.68
C ALA A 15 -23.46 2.16 -0.30
N PRO A 16 -22.74 3.27 0.03
CA PRO A 16 -22.63 4.40 -0.88
C PRO A 16 -22.03 3.99 -2.21
N GLN A 17 -22.49 4.61 -3.30
CA GLN A 17 -21.89 4.41 -4.60
C GLN A 17 -20.47 4.97 -4.61
N VAL A 18 -19.50 4.14 -5.03
CA VAL A 18 -18.09 4.55 -5.16
C VAL A 18 -17.93 5.40 -6.41
N THR A 19 -17.49 6.64 -6.22
CA THR A 19 -17.18 7.61 -7.28
C THR A 19 -15.81 8.23 -7.02
N LYS A 20 -15.19 8.83 -8.04
CA LYS A 20 -13.94 9.58 -7.89
C LYS A 20 -14.12 10.76 -6.92
N GLU A 21 -15.26 11.40 -6.96
CA GLU A 21 -15.62 12.54 -6.11
C GLU A 21 -15.71 12.11 -4.65
N LEU A 22 -16.40 11.01 -4.35
CA LEU A 22 -16.51 10.46 -2.99
C LEU A 22 -15.11 10.14 -2.42
N ILE A 23 -14.26 9.51 -3.21
CA ILE A 23 -12.89 9.17 -2.79
C ILE A 23 -12.10 10.44 -2.50
N ARG A 24 -12.17 11.44 -3.36
CA ARG A 24 -11.45 12.72 -3.20
C ARG A 24 -11.91 13.49 -1.97
N GLU A 25 -13.20 13.51 -1.72
CA GLU A 25 -13.80 14.16 -0.53
C GLU A 25 -13.33 13.51 0.79
N ASN A 26 -12.92 12.26 0.75
CA ASN A 26 -12.45 11.53 1.93
C ASN A 26 -10.91 11.51 2.07
N TYR A 27 -10.17 12.24 1.24
CA TYR A 27 -8.72 12.32 1.38
C TYR A 27 -8.32 12.79 2.78
N ILE A 28 -7.35 12.10 3.36
CA ILE A 28 -6.80 12.38 4.69
C ILE A 28 -5.67 13.40 4.59
N SER A 29 -4.82 13.25 3.58
CA SER A 29 -3.65 14.11 3.39
C SER A 29 -4.05 15.46 2.81
N SER A 30 -3.43 16.52 3.36
CA SER A 30 -3.48 17.87 2.81
C SER A 30 -2.39 18.15 1.77
N GLN A 31 -1.39 17.26 1.65
CA GLN A 31 -0.26 17.38 0.72
C GLN A 31 -0.37 16.33 -0.38
N VAL A 32 -1.22 16.62 -1.36
CA VAL A 32 -1.48 15.72 -2.49
C VAL A 32 -0.49 16.03 -3.61
N VAL A 33 0.10 14.98 -4.17
CA VAL A 33 0.95 15.04 -5.37
C VAL A 33 0.29 14.29 -6.52
N SER A 34 0.57 14.73 -7.75
CA SER A 34 0.10 14.04 -8.96
C SER A 34 0.92 12.77 -9.23
N ASP A 35 0.36 11.89 -10.04
CA ASP A 35 0.99 10.60 -10.37
C ASP A 35 2.39 10.76 -10.97
N ASP A 36 2.61 11.75 -11.82
CA ASP A 36 3.90 12.05 -12.44
C ASP A 36 4.98 12.59 -11.47
N GLN A 37 4.58 13.06 -10.30
CA GLN A 37 5.50 13.49 -9.23
C GLN A 37 5.98 12.34 -8.34
N ILE A 38 5.36 11.18 -8.44
CA ILE A 38 5.72 10.00 -7.64
C ILE A 38 6.70 9.14 -8.43
N PRO A 39 7.90 8.86 -7.91
CA PRO A 39 8.87 8.01 -8.60
C PRO A 39 8.31 6.62 -8.91
N ASP A 40 8.62 6.09 -10.08
CA ASP A 40 8.24 4.73 -10.46
C ASP A 40 8.79 3.70 -9.47
N ASP A 41 9.99 3.92 -8.94
CA ASP A 41 10.59 3.05 -7.91
C ASP A 41 9.72 2.95 -6.65
N LEU A 42 9.07 4.04 -6.23
CA LEU A 42 8.16 4.02 -5.09
C LEU A 42 6.89 3.23 -5.39
N LYS A 43 6.31 3.43 -6.57
CA LYS A 43 5.14 2.67 -7.04
C LYS A 43 5.45 1.18 -7.11
N HIS A 44 6.58 0.83 -7.72
CA HIS A 44 7.02 -0.56 -7.87
C HIS A 44 7.33 -1.21 -6.52
N ALA A 45 7.96 -0.48 -5.61
CA ALA A 45 8.24 -0.97 -4.25
C ALA A 45 6.97 -1.36 -3.50
N VAL A 46 5.96 -0.50 -3.53
CA VAL A 46 4.67 -0.75 -2.88
C VAL A 46 3.94 -1.93 -3.53
N VAL A 47 3.87 -1.97 -4.85
CA VAL A 47 3.22 -3.07 -5.59
C VAL A 47 3.94 -4.40 -5.34
N ALA A 48 5.26 -4.41 -5.38
CA ALA A 48 6.06 -5.61 -5.16
C ALA A 48 5.86 -6.19 -3.76
N MET A 49 5.74 -5.33 -2.75
CA MET A 49 5.60 -5.71 -1.35
C MET A 49 4.16 -6.08 -0.98
N GLU A 50 3.19 -5.27 -1.39
CA GLU A 50 1.81 -5.34 -0.88
C GLU A 50 0.87 -6.13 -1.79
N ASP A 51 1.07 -6.03 -3.11
CA ASP A 51 0.09 -6.53 -4.07
C ASP A 51 0.75 -6.87 -5.41
N ARG A 52 1.45 -7.99 -5.46
CA ARG A 52 2.24 -8.43 -6.64
C ARG A 52 1.46 -8.47 -7.94
N ARG A 53 0.15 -8.67 -7.86
CA ARG A 53 -0.74 -8.81 -9.01
C ARG A 53 -1.64 -7.59 -9.22
N PHE A 54 -1.30 -6.46 -8.61
CA PHE A 54 -2.09 -5.24 -8.63
C PHE A 54 -2.59 -4.87 -10.04
N TYR A 55 -1.72 -4.92 -11.02
CA TYR A 55 -2.06 -4.59 -12.42
C TYR A 55 -2.85 -5.68 -13.15
N LYS A 56 -3.08 -6.85 -12.52
CA LYS A 56 -3.72 -8.02 -13.15
C LYS A 56 -5.12 -8.31 -12.60
N HIS A 57 -5.42 -7.89 -11.38
CA HIS A 57 -6.75 -8.09 -10.80
C HIS A 57 -7.61 -6.83 -10.93
N HIS A 58 -8.90 -6.97 -10.65
CA HIS A 58 -9.90 -5.90 -10.73
C HIS A 58 -10.50 -5.56 -9.36
N GLY A 59 -9.66 -5.37 -8.37
CA GLY A 59 -10.01 -4.97 -7.00
C GLY A 59 -9.77 -6.06 -5.97
N VAL A 60 -9.97 -7.32 -6.30
CA VAL A 60 -9.76 -8.49 -5.44
C VAL A 60 -8.86 -9.48 -6.14
N ASP A 61 -7.83 -9.98 -5.45
CA ASP A 61 -6.95 -11.03 -5.95
C ASP A 61 -7.36 -12.38 -5.34
N ILE A 62 -8.19 -13.13 -6.06
CA ILE A 62 -8.69 -14.44 -5.61
C ILE A 62 -7.54 -15.44 -5.39
N LYS A 63 -6.48 -15.40 -6.22
CA LYS A 63 -5.35 -16.30 -6.04
C LYS A 63 -4.60 -16.00 -4.75
N ALA A 64 -4.44 -14.73 -4.41
CA ALA A 64 -3.84 -14.32 -3.15
C ALA A 64 -4.72 -14.69 -1.94
N LEU A 65 -6.05 -14.54 -2.06
CA LEU A 65 -6.99 -14.94 -1.01
C LEU A 65 -6.94 -16.46 -0.74
N VAL A 66 -6.95 -17.28 -1.78
CA VAL A 66 -6.86 -18.74 -1.64
C VAL A 66 -5.52 -19.13 -1.01
N ARG A 67 -4.42 -18.56 -1.49
CA ARG A 67 -3.08 -18.82 -0.92
C ARG A 67 -3.00 -18.42 0.56
N SER A 68 -3.54 -17.26 0.91
CA SER A 68 -3.58 -16.78 2.29
C SER A 68 -4.41 -17.70 3.19
N ALA A 69 -5.58 -18.15 2.71
CA ALA A 69 -6.42 -19.07 3.44
C ALA A 69 -5.71 -20.41 3.70
N LEU A 70 -5.01 -20.95 2.69
CA LEU A 70 -4.24 -22.19 2.84
C LEU A 70 -3.07 -22.01 3.81
N ASN A 71 -2.35 -20.89 3.73
CA ASN A 71 -1.23 -20.61 4.64
C ASN A 71 -1.71 -20.43 6.08
N ASN A 72 -2.85 -19.79 6.30
CA ASN A 72 -3.43 -19.59 7.64
C ASN A 72 -3.89 -20.90 8.28
N LEU A 73 -4.17 -21.93 7.48
CA LEU A 73 -4.48 -23.28 7.99
C LEU A 73 -3.20 -24.01 8.45
N VAL A 74 -2.04 -23.65 7.91
CA VAL A 74 -0.75 -24.31 8.17
C VAL A 74 0.11 -23.52 9.17
N THR A 75 -0.01 -22.19 9.16
CA THR A 75 0.75 -21.30 10.02
C THR A 75 -0.18 -20.28 10.68
N SER A 76 0.06 -19.94 11.94
CA SER A 76 -0.70 -18.91 12.67
C SER A 76 -0.45 -17.49 12.16
N SER A 77 0.08 -17.31 10.96
CA SER A 77 0.39 -15.99 10.41
C SER A 77 -0.83 -15.40 9.71
N THR A 78 -1.23 -14.22 10.14
CA THR A 78 -2.32 -13.43 9.56
C THR A 78 -1.86 -12.62 8.33
N GLN A 79 -1.07 -13.19 7.45
CA GLN A 79 -0.70 -12.49 6.21
C GLN A 79 -1.89 -12.48 5.25
N GLY A 80 -2.35 -11.25 4.92
CA GLY A 80 -3.61 -11.03 4.27
C GLY A 80 -3.59 -11.13 2.76
N GLY A 81 -4.70 -11.55 2.19
CA GLY A 81 -5.03 -11.41 0.77
C GLY A 81 -5.63 -10.04 0.43
N SER A 82 -5.33 -8.99 1.19
CA SER A 82 -5.83 -7.64 0.91
C SER A 82 -5.04 -7.00 -0.23
N THR A 83 -5.77 -6.45 -1.20
CA THR A 83 -5.19 -5.68 -2.31
C THR A 83 -4.95 -4.22 -1.90
N ILE A 84 -4.18 -3.50 -2.69
CA ILE A 84 -4.03 -2.04 -2.55
C ILE A 84 -5.39 -1.36 -2.65
N ASP A 85 -6.24 -1.78 -3.58
CA ASP A 85 -7.60 -1.29 -3.76
C ASP A 85 -8.44 -1.44 -2.48
N MET A 86 -8.39 -2.60 -1.84
CA MET A 86 -9.07 -2.86 -0.58
C MET A 86 -8.53 -1.98 0.55
N GLN A 87 -7.24 -1.70 0.56
CA GLN A 87 -6.63 -0.81 1.54
C GLN A 87 -7.08 0.65 1.32
N VAL A 88 -7.25 1.10 0.08
CA VAL A 88 -7.85 2.42 -0.21
C VAL A 88 -9.26 2.50 0.37
N SER A 89 -10.07 1.47 0.18
CA SER A 89 -11.42 1.40 0.77
C SER A 89 -11.35 1.48 2.30
N LYS A 90 -10.49 0.70 2.92
CA LYS A 90 -10.32 0.71 4.38
C LYS A 90 -9.92 2.09 4.90
N ASN A 91 -9.00 2.75 4.23
CA ASN A 91 -8.46 4.04 4.66
C ASN A 91 -9.43 5.20 4.45
N LEU A 92 -10.23 5.19 3.39
CA LEU A 92 -11.03 6.33 2.96
C LEU A 92 -12.55 6.11 3.00
N LEU A 93 -13.05 4.90 2.90
CA LEU A 93 -14.47 4.61 2.73
C LEU A 93 -15.10 3.81 3.87
N THR A 94 -14.33 3.03 4.61
CA THR A 94 -14.81 2.21 5.73
C THR A 94 -14.05 2.56 7.01
N SER A 95 -13.57 1.57 7.76
CA SER A 95 -12.89 1.79 9.03
C SER A 95 -11.79 0.78 9.29
N GLU A 96 -11.03 0.98 10.35
CA GLU A 96 -10.03 0.03 10.83
C GLU A 96 -10.63 -1.18 11.59
N ASP A 97 -11.94 -1.27 11.71
CA ASP A 97 -12.60 -2.36 12.43
C ASP A 97 -12.26 -3.72 11.78
N LYS A 98 -11.78 -4.64 12.59
CA LYS A 98 -11.39 -5.97 12.14
C LYS A 98 -12.60 -6.92 12.09
N THR A 99 -13.58 -6.60 11.26
CA THR A 99 -14.78 -7.40 11.10
C THR A 99 -14.87 -8.02 9.70
N TYR A 100 -15.56 -9.17 9.59
CA TYR A 100 -15.86 -9.75 8.28
C TYR A 100 -16.74 -8.84 7.42
N LYS A 101 -17.64 -8.10 8.07
CA LYS A 101 -18.51 -7.12 7.40
C LYS A 101 -17.67 -6.04 6.70
N ARG A 102 -16.73 -5.44 7.41
CA ARG A 102 -15.82 -4.44 6.83
C ARG A 102 -15.00 -5.04 5.68
N LYS A 103 -14.46 -6.26 5.85
CA LYS A 103 -13.70 -6.95 4.81
C LYS A 103 -14.50 -7.14 3.53
N VAL A 104 -15.77 -7.58 3.67
CA VAL A 104 -16.68 -7.74 2.53
C VAL A 104 -16.99 -6.40 1.85
N LEU A 105 -17.19 -5.33 2.63
CA LEU A 105 -17.39 -3.98 2.09
C LEU A 105 -16.16 -3.50 1.33
N ASP A 106 -14.96 -3.73 1.86
CA ASP A 106 -13.72 -3.34 1.18
C ASP A 106 -13.53 -4.09 -0.15
N MET A 107 -13.87 -5.37 -0.19
CA MET A 107 -13.86 -6.15 -1.43
C MET A 107 -14.86 -5.59 -2.45
N TYR A 108 -16.07 -5.28 -2.03
CA TYR A 108 -17.10 -4.68 -2.88
C TYR A 108 -16.65 -3.30 -3.39
N ASN A 109 -16.20 -2.43 -2.50
CA ASN A 109 -15.72 -1.09 -2.85
C ASN A 109 -14.52 -1.15 -3.81
N ALA A 110 -13.60 -2.08 -3.61
CA ALA A 110 -12.45 -2.29 -4.48
C ALA A 110 -12.87 -2.67 -5.91
N ILE A 111 -13.87 -3.54 -6.05
CA ILE A 111 -14.42 -3.92 -7.35
C ILE A 111 -15.12 -2.72 -8.01
N GLN A 112 -15.92 -1.96 -7.24
CA GLN A 112 -16.58 -0.75 -7.76
C GLN A 112 -15.57 0.32 -8.16
N MET A 113 -14.51 0.51 -7.38
CA MET A 113 -13.42 1.44 -7.64
C MET A 113 -12.74 1.16 -9.00
N ASN A 114 -12.51 -0.11 -9.32
CA ASN A 114 -11.92 -0.52 -10.60
C ASN A 114 -12.81 -0.25 -11.82
N LYS A 115 -14.11 0.00 -11.61
CA LYS A 115 -15.03 0.40 -12.69
C LYS A 115 -14.96 1.90 -13.03
N VAL A 116 -14.52 2.73 -12.09
CA VAL A 116 -14.50 4.19 -12.22
C VAL A 116 -13.11 4.81 -12.23
N MET A 117 -12.08 4.05 -11.83
CA MET A 117 -10.69 4.50 -11.75
C MET A 117 -9.76 3.55 -12.48
N THR A 118 -8.68 4.10 -13.03
CA THR A 118 -7.56 3.30 -13.54
C THR A 118 -6.69 2.79 -12.39
N LYS A 119 -5.86 1.79 -12.64
CA LYS A 119 -4.90 1.29 -11.66
C LYS A 119 -3.92 2.37 -11.18
N ASP A 120 -3.46 3.21 -12.07
CA ASP A 120 -2.56 4.32 -11.72
C ASP A 120 -3.28 5.35 -10.82
N GLU A 121 -4.53 5.66 -11.08
CA GLU A 121 -5.34 6.53 -10.23
C GLU A 121 -5.54 5.92 -8.83
N ILE A 122 -5.80 4.62 -8.74
CA ILE A 122 -5.95 3.91 -7.46
C ILE A 122 -4.65 3.91 -6.68
N LEU A 123 -3.53 3.60 -7.30
CA LEU A 123 -2.22 3.59 -6.67
C LEU A 123 -1.80 4.99 -6.20
N CYS A 124 -2.04 6.00 -7.01
CA CYS A 124 -1.80 7.39 -6.65
C CYS A 124 -2.64 7.81 -5.43
N THR A 125 -3.91 7.43 -5.40
CA THR A 125 -4.79 7.65 -4.24
C THR A 125 -4.26 6.96 -2.98
N TYR A 126 -3.83 5.71 -3.09
CA TYR A 126 -3.22 4.98 -1.99
C TYR A 126 -1.99 5.72 -1.44
N LEU A 127 -1.06 6.08 -2.31
CA LEU A 127 0.21 6.72 -1.93
C LEU A 127 0.00 8.13 -1.35
N ASN A 128 -1.04 8.84 -1.77
CA ASN A 128 -1.35 10.16 -1.23
C ASN A 128 -1.97 10.11 0.18
N ASN A 129 -2.48 8.95 0.63
CA ASN A 129 -3.24 8.87 1.88
C ASN A 129 -2.70 7.88 2.91
N ILE A 130 -1.72 7.07 2.54
CA ILE A 130 -1.18 6.05 3.44
C ILE A 130 -0.50 6.67 4.67
N TYR A 131 -0.72 6.09 5.83
CA TYR A 131 -0.05 6.52 7.05
C TYR A 131 1.37 5.98 7.14
N LEU A 132 2.31 6.87 7.41
CA LEU A 132 3.75 6.59 7.45
C LEU A 132 4.38 6.80 8.83
N GLY A 133 3.56 6.96 9.86
CA GLY A 133 4.06 7.33 11.19
C GLY A 133 4.43 8.81 11.30
N LYS A 134 4.84 9.25 12.48
CA LYS A 134 5.25 10.64 12.76
C LYS A 134 4.23 11.68 12.27
N SER A 135 2.94 11.35 12.36
CA SER A 135 1.83 12.17 11.86
C SER A 135 1.86 12.43 10.35
N ALA A 136 2.58 11.62 9.59
CA ALA A 136 2.69 11.77 8.13
C ALA A 136 1.69 10.89 7.41
N TYR A 137 0.72 11.52 6.75
CA TYR A 137 -0.21 10.91 5.82
C TYR A 137 0.19 11.28 4.39
N GLY A 138 0.39 10.26 3.54
CA GLY A 138 0.83 10.42 2.17
C GLY A 138 2.34 10.53 1.99
N VAL A 139 2.79 10.13 0.81
CA VAL A 139 4.21 10.02 0.49
C VAL A 139 4.93 11.37 0.38
N ALA A 140 4.21 12.44 0.03
CA ALA A 140 4.81 13.77 -0.02
C ALA A 140 5.29 14.21 1.37
N LYS A 141 4.43 14.09 2.37
CA LYS A 141 4.78 14.39 3.76
C LYS A 141 5.79 13.39 4.33
N GLY A 142 5.64 12.10 4.00
CA GLY A 142 6.58 11.07 4.41
C GLY A 142 8.00 11.33 3.90
N ALA A 143 8.17 11.70 2.64
CA ALA A 143 9.46 12.06 2.06
C ALA A 143 10.10 13.26 2.78
N LYS A 144 9.30 14.25 3.15
CA LYS A 144 9.75 15.41 3.93
C LYS A 144 10.20 15.03 5.33
N VAL A 145 9.38 14.24 6.04
CA VAL A 145 9.63 13.87 7.44
C VAL A 145 10.85 12.96 7.56
N TYR A 146 10.97 11.96 6.70
CA TYR A 146 12.05 10.98 6.81
C TYR A 146 13.34 11.39 6.12
N PHE A 147 13.26 12.10 4.98
CA PHE A 147 14.43 12.39 4.14
C PHE A 147 14.66 13.88 3.87
N ASN A 148 13.77 14.76 4.34
CA ASN A 148 13.79 16.19 4.06
C ASN A 148 13.91 16.49 2.56
N LYS A 149 13.21 15.71 1.74
CA LYS A 149 13.21 15.82 0.28
C LYS A 149 11.79 15.95 -0.26
N ASP A 150 11.67 16.50 -1.45
CA ASP A 150 10.49 16.31 -2.27
C ASP A 150 10.39 14.83 -2.68
N VAL A 151 9.17 14.28 -2.73
CA VAL A 151 8.98 12.87 -3.08
C VAL A 151 9.52 12.53 -4.47
N SER A 152 9.47 13.47 -5.41
CA SER A 152 10.00 13.30 -6.76
C SER A 152 11.52 13.12 -6.82
N GLU A 153 12.22 13.50 -5.77
CA GLU A 153 13.70 13.46 -5.67
C GLU A 153 14.23 12.23 -4.93
N LEU A 154 13.35 11.34 -4.45
CA LEU A 154 13.77 10.13 -3.76
C LEU A 154 14.48 9.17 -4.71
N ASN A 155 15.62 8.61 -4.28
CA ASN A 155 16.30 7.53 -4.99
C ASN A 155 15.68 6.17 -4.68
N LEU A 156 16.13 5.10 -5.34
CA LEU A 156 15.61 3.75 -5.13
C LEU A 156 15.68 3.31 -3.66
N ALA A 157 16.80 3.52 -3.00
CA ALA A 157 16.99 3.14 -1.59
C ALA A 157 15.96 3.83 -0.68
N GLN A 158 15.74 5.12 -0.89
CA GLN A 158 14.76 5.91 -0.14
C GLN A 158 13.32 5.49 -0.47
N CYS A 159 13.02 5.21 -1.74
CA CYS A 159 11.71 4.71 -2.16
C CYS A 159 11.38 3.36 -1.50
N ALA A 160 12.31 2.43 -1.51
CA ALA A 160 12.13 1.11 -0.90
C ALA A 160 11.98 1.20 0.63
N MET A 161 12.74 2.08 1.28
CA MET A 161 12.60 2.30 2.72
C MET A 161 11.25 2.92 3.08
N LEU A 162 10.83 3.94 2.36
CA LEU A 162 9.54 4.60 2.59
C LEU A 162 8.37 3.62 2.38
N ALA A 163 8.42 2.81 1.33
CA ALA A 163 7.45 1.76 1.08
C ALA A 163 7.38 0.77 2.25
N GLY A 164 8.52 0.33 2.76
CA GLY A 164 8.60 -0.60 3.89
C GLY A 164 7.98 -0.06 5.18
N ILE A 165 8.10 1.24 5.43
CA ILE A 165 7.54 1.90 6.62
C ILE A 165 6.01 1.77 6.67
N THR A 166 5.33 1.74 5.54
CA THR A 166 3.85 1.63 5.48
C THR A 166 3.30 0.39 6.19
N ASN A 167 4.07 -0.68 6.23
CA ASN A 167 3.65 -1.96 6.79
C ASN A 167 3.48 -1.92 8.32
N ASN A 168 4.40 -1.23 9.01
CA ASN A 168 4.32 -1.01 10.45
C ASN A 168 5.05 0.31 10.81
N PRO A 169 4.37 1.45 10.69
CA PRO A 169 5.00 2.76 10.88
C PRO A 169 5.60 2.97 12.27
N TYR A 170 5.02 2.35 13.29
CA TYR A 170 5.54 2.45 14.64
C TYR A 170 6.90 1.77 14.78
N ARG A 171 7.02 0.55 14.26
CA ARG A 171 8.28 -0.23 14.32
C ARG A 171 9.35 0.36 13.41
N PHE A 172 8.98 0.71 12.18
CA PHE A 172 9.92 1.12 11.14
C PHE A 172 10.29 2.61 11.17
N ARG A 173 9.83 3.36 12.17
CA ARG A 173 10.38 4.69 12.47
C ARG A 173 11.82 4.63 12.99
N GLU A 174 12.25 3.48 13.54
CA GLU A 174 13.62 3.23 13.96
C GLU A 174 14.46 2.82 12.74
N HIS A 175 15.59 3.50 12.52
CA HIS A 175 16.37 3.34 11.30
C HIS A 175 16.82 1.89 11.06
N ASP A 176 17.35 1.20 12.08
CA ASP A 176 17.81 -0.19 11.94
C ASP A 176 16.69 -1.14 11.49
N GLN A 177 15.49 -0.95 12.03
CA GLN A 177 14.32 -1.72 11.67
C GLN A 177 13.85 -1.37 10.25
N ALA A 178 13.86 -0.08 9.90
CA ALA A 178 13.52 0.40 8.55
C ALA A 178 14.51 -0.13 7.51
N LYS A 179 15.81 -0.15 7.81
CA LYS A 179 16.84 -0.68 6.91
C LYS A 179 16.66 -2.17 6.66
N ALA A 180 16.40 -2.96 7.70
CA ALA A 180 16.11 -4.39 7.56
C ALA A 180 14.85 -4.62 6.69
N ARG A 181 13.80 -3.83 6.87
CA ARG A 181 12.58 -3.89 6.06
C ARG A 181 12.82 -3.45 4.62
N GLN A 182 13.61 -2.40 4.41
CA GLN A 182 14.02 -1.94 3.08
C GLN A 182 14.64 -3.07 2.25
N ILE A 183 15.53 -3.86 2.85
CA ILE A 183 16.19 -4.97 2.17
C ILE A 183 15.17 -6.02 1.72
N GLN A 184 14.17 -6.33 2.54
CA GLN A 184 13.07 -7.23 2.14
C GLN A 184 12.26 -6.68 0.98
N VAL A 185 12.00 -5.38 0.95
CA VAL A 185 11.32 -4.71 -0.18
C VAL A 185 12.16 -4.80 -1.44
N LEU A 186 13.47 -4.54 -1.34
CA LEU A 186 14.41 -4.66 -2.45
C LEU A 186 14.50 -6.10 -2.97
N ASP A 187 14.49 -7.10 -2.08
CA ASP A 187 14.41 -8.52 -2.46
C ASP A 187 13.16 -8.80 -3.31
N ASP A 188 12.01 -8.31 -2.90
CA ASP A 188 10.75 -8.46 -3.63
C ASP A 188 10.81 -7.76 -5.00
N MET A 189 11.39 -6.56 -5.06
CA MET A 189 11.56 -5.82 -6.32
C MET A 189 12.48 -6.54 -7.29
N LEU A 190 13.59 -7.10 -6.80
CA LEU A 190 14.52 -7.88 -7.61
C LEU A 190 13.88 -9.17 -8.13
N GLU A 191 13.23 -9.93 -7.25
CA GLU A 191 12.53 -11.17 -7.60
C GLU A 191 11.47 -10.96 -8.69
N GLN A 192 10.76 -9.83 -8.62
CA GLN A 192 9.69 -9.51 -9.57
C GLN A 192 10.18 -8.77 -10.82
N GLY A 193 11.48 -8.52 -10.95
CA GLY A 193 12.10 -7.95 -12.13
C GLY A 193 11.98 -6.44 -12.27
N TYR A 194 11.66 -5.72 -11.19
CA TYR A 194 11.58 -4.26 -11.22
C TYR A 194 12.95 -3.57 -11.19
N ILE A 195 13.95 -4.23 -10.63
CA ILE A 195 15.33 -3.70 -10.52
C ILE A 195 16.35 -4.75 -10.95
N THR A 196 17.52 -4.29 -11.34
CA THR A 196 18.67 -5.14 -11.66
C THR A 196 19.43 -5.55 -10.40
N LYS A 197 20.34 -6.54 -10.53
CA LYS A 197 21.22 -6.94 -9.42
C LYS A 197 22.14 -5.80 -8.97
N ASP A 198 22.63 -5.00 -9.90
CA ASP A 198 23.50 -3.85 -9.60
C ASP A 198 22.73 -2.76 -8.86
N GLU A 199 21.53 -2.41 -9.31
CA GLU A 199 20.63 -1.48 -8.62
C GLU A 199 20.27 -1.98 -7.21
N TYR A 200 19.98 -3.27 -7.07
CA TYR A 200 19.73 -3.90 -5.78
C TYR A 200 20.93 -3.74 -4.85
N GLN A 201 22.13 -4.08 -5.30
CA GLN A 201 23.33 -4.02 -4.48
C GLN A 201 23.65 -2.60 -4.06
N ASP A 202 23.56 -1.64 -4.97
CA ASP A 202 23.78 -0.22 -4.69
C ASP A 202 22.80 0.29 -3.61
N ALA A 203 21.54 -0.11 -3.68
CA ALA A 203 20.53 0.28 -2.70
C ALA A 203 20.73 -0.39 -1.34
N VAL A 204 21.15 -1.66 -1.31
CA VAL A 204 21.49 -2.37 -0.06
C VAL A 204 22.69 -1.73 0.63
N ASP A 205 23.69 -1.32 -0.14
CA ASP A 205 24.93 -0.70 0.36
C ASP A 205 24.74 0.76 0.79
N ASP A 206 23.69 1.42 0.28
CA ASP A 206 23.31 2.76 0.71
C ASP A 206 22.82 2.73 2.16
N PRO A 207 23.43 3.51 3.08
CA PRO A 207 22.96 3.56 4.47
C PRO A 207 21.53 4.07 4.62
N THR A 208 21.06 4.85 3.67
CA THR A 208 19.69 5.40 3.61
C THR A 208 19.31 6.08 4.93
N LEU A 209 20.14 7.03 5.35
CA LEU A 209 19.98 7.73 6.62
C LEU A 209 18.70 8.56 6.62
N PHE A 210 18.02 8.62 7.76
CA PHE A 210 16.96 9.58 7.98
C PHE A 210 17.54 10.99 8.13
N ALA A 211 16.77 12.01 7.75
CA ALA A 211 17.18 13.40 7.86
C ALA A 211 17.64 13.78 9.29
N SER A 212 17.01 13.18 10.31
CA SER A 212 17.37 13.37 11.73
C SER A 212 18.74 12.81 12.12
N GLU A 213 19.34 11.99 11.27
CA GLU A 213 20.65 11.34 11.51
C GLU A 213 21.79 12.03 10.74
N ILE A 214 21.46 13.03 9.92
CA ILE A 214 22.42 13.79 9.13
C ILE A 214 22.67 15.11 9.85
N ASP A 215 23.95 15.37 10.22
CA ASP A 215 24.42 16.63 10.86
C ASP A 215 24.52 17.78 9.84
#